data_9048ff464201204a5860ba7e11cbfbc0
#
_entry.id   9048ff464201204a5860ba7e11cbfbc0
#
_cell.length_a   1.000
_cell.length_b   1.000
_cell.length_c   1.000
_cell.angle_alpha   90.00
_cell.angle_beta   90.00
_cell.angle_gamma   90.00
#
_symmetry.space_group_name_H-M   'P 1'
#
loop_
_entity.id
_entity.type
_entity.pdbx_description
1 polymer ?
#
loop_
_entity_poly.entity_id
_entity_poly.type
_entity_poly.pdbx_seq_one_letter_code
_entity_poly.pdbx_strand_id
1 'polypeptide(L)'
;MVCLRKAEEYLHSAQDNIHADRLFPAAEEVFRSVESTLEALLYSRGIKKIEYPSIGKKFTGCLALQFLIRDNLVRTGVVERAVYDKYLSLATEIHMAGYQPNKTFSIEELKNNLRFAEDLLIKAKTIAVR
;
A
#
# COMPACT_ATOMS: atom_id res chain seq x y z
N MET A 1 -9.56 -12.82 -11.46
CA MET A 1 -10.19 -11.76 -10.65
C MET A 1 -9.30 -11.40 -9.47
N VAL A 2 -9.08 -10.12 -9.26
CA VAL A 2 -8.26 -9.64 -8.14
C VAL A 2 -9.15 -9.46 -6.92
N CYS A 3 -8.76 -10.06 -5.78
CA CYS A 3 -9.49 -9.89 -4.53
C CYS A 3 -9.01 -8.63 -3.82
N LEU A 4 -9.84 -7.61 -3.79
CA LEU A 4 -9.53 -6.31 -3.17
C LEU A 4 -10.27 -6.09 -1.86
N ARG A 5 -10.93 -7.11 -1.35
CA ARG A 5 -11.74 -7.01 -0.13
C ARG A 5 -10.93 -6.52 1.08
N LYS A 6 -9.75 -7.06 1.28
CA LYS A 6 -8.87 -6.66 2.38
C LYS A 6 -8.52 -5.18 2.30
N ALA A 7 -8.20 -4.71 1.10
CA ALA A 7 -7.88 -3.29 0.87
C ALA A 7 -9.10 -2.40 1.16
N GLU A 8 -10.29 -2.83 0.75
CA GLU A 8 -11.53 -2.10 1.01
C GLU A 8 -11.85 -2.02 2.50
N GLU A 9 -11.65 -3.10 3.23
CA GLU A 9 -11.89 -3.13 4.67
C GLU A 9 -10.95 -2.18 5.42
N TYR A 10 -9.67 -2.16 5.06
CA TYR A 10 -8.73 -1.20 5.62
C TYR A 10 -9.13 0.24 5.32
N LEU A 11 -9.62 0.49 4.11
CA LEU A 11 -10.05 1.83 3.70
C LEU A 11 -11.24 2.32 4.54
N HIS A 12 -12.24 1.47 4.73
CA HIS A 12 -13.40 1.80 5.56
C HIS A 12 -13.00 2.06 7.01
N SER A 13 -12.12 1.22 7.56
CA SER A 13 -11.63 1.40 8.92
C SER A 13 -10.85 2.71 9.07
N ALA A 14 -10.04 3.05 8.07
CA ALA A 14 -9.31 4.31 8.07
C ALA A 14 -10.27 5.51 8.08
N GLN A 15 -11.34 5.48 7.29
CA GLN A 15 -12.36 6.52 7.26
C GLN A 15 -13.01 6.69 8.63
N ASP A 16 -13.39 5.59 9.27
CA ASP A 16 -13.98 5.61 10.60
C ASP A 16 -13.03 6.20 11.64
N ASN A 17 -11.76 5.85 11.56
CA ASN A 17 -10.75 6.35 12.49
C ASN A 17 -10.47 7.85 12.29
N ILE A 18 -10.52 8.35 11.06
CA ILE A 18 -10.39 9.78 10.78
C ILE A 18 -11.57 10.53 11.41
N HIS A 19 -12.79 10.04 11.25
CA HIS A 19 -13.98 10.65 11.85
C HIS A 19 -13.93 10.66 13.37
N ALA A 20 -13.33 9.63 13.97
CA ALA A 20 -13.19 9.51 15.40
C ALA A 20 -11.94 10.20 15.95
N ASP A 21 -11.19 10.89 15.12
CA ASP A 21 -9.94 11.57 15.46
C ASP A 21 -8.85 10.63 15.98
N ARG A 22 -8.88 9.37 15.54
CA ARG A 22 -7.83 8.40 15.82
C ARG A 22 -6.84 8.36 14.66
N LEU A 23 -5.93 9.33 14.65
CA LEU A 23 -5.12 9.63 13.48
C LEU A 23 -4.00 8.61 13.21
N PHE A 24 -3.38 8.07 14.25
CA PHE A 24 -2.33 7.06 14.07
C PHE A 24 -2.88 5.76 13.47
N PRO A 25 -3.93 5.14 14.03
CA PRO A 25 -4.54 3.98 13.39
C PRO A 25 -5.02 4.26 11.96
N ALA A 26 -5.58 5.46 11.72
CA ALA A 26 -6.02 5.85 10.39
C ALA A 26 -4.87 5.85 9.39
N ALA A 27 -3.73 6.44 9.75
CA ALA A 27 -2.55 6.50 8.89
C ALA A 27 -2.04 5.10 8.56
N GLU A 28 -1.97 4.22 9.55
CA GLU A 28 -1.54 2.85 9.36
C GLU A 28 -2.48 2.08 8.43
N GLU A 29 -3.78 2.26 8.60
CA GLU A 29 -4.77 1.56 7.79
C GLU A 29 -4.85 2.07 6.35
N VAL A 30 -4.62 3.36 6.12
CA VAL A 30 -4.46 3.91 4.77
C VAL A 30 -3.27 3.23 4.08
N PHE A 31 -2.14 3.15 4.76
CA PHE A 31 -0.96 2.46 4.23
C PHE A 31 -1.27 1.00 3.93
N ARG A 32 -1.92 0.30 4.85
CA ARG A 32 -2.28 -1.12 4.67
C ARG A 32 -3.23 -1.33 3.49
N SER A 33 -4.14 -0.39 3.26
CA SER A 33 -5.02 -0.45 2.09
C SER A 33 -4.23 -0.36 0.79
N VAL A 34 -3.29 0.58 0.70
CA VAL A 34 -2.42 0.74 -0.47
C VAL A 34 -1.59 -0.53 -0.69
N GLU A 35 -0.94 -1.02 0.36
CA GLU A 35 -0.11 -2.21 0.30
C GLU A 35 -0.91 -3.44 -0.14
N SER A 36 -2.09 -3.63 0.43
CA SER A 36 -2.96 -4.75 0.09
C SER A 36 -3.44 -4.70 -1.36
N THR A 37 -3.69 -3.51 -1.89
CA THR A 37 -4.04 -3.32 -3.29
C THR A 37 -2.89 -3.75 -4.20
N LEU A 38 -1.67 -3.33 -3.88
CA LEU A 38 -0.49 -3.68 -4.67
C LEU A 38 -0.18 -5.18 -4.58
N GLU A 39 -0.32 -5.78 -3.40
CA GLU A 39 -0.18 -7.23 -3.24
C GLU A 39 -1.19 -8.00 -4.10
N ALA A 40 -2.44 -7.53 -4.12
CA ALA A 40 -3.49 -8.16 -4.93
C ALA A 40 -3.15 -8.09 -6.42
N LEU A 41 -2.58 -6.98 -6.88
CA LEU A 41 -2.14 -6.86 -8.27
C LEU A 41 -0.97 -7.80 -8.58
N LEU A 42 -0.01 -7.96 -7.66
CA LEU A 42 1.06 -8.93 -7.80
C LEU A 42 0.50 -10.35 -7.91
N TYR A 43 -0.42 -10.68 -7.03
CA TYR A 43 -1.05 -12.00 -7.02
C TYR A 43 -1.73 -12.29 -8.36
N SER A 44 -2.41 -11.31 -8.93
CA SER A 44 -3.07 -11.44 -10.24
C SER A 44 -2.07 -11.67 -11.38
N ARG A 45 -0.81 -11.30 -11.18
CA ARG A 45 0.29 -11.51 -12.13
C ARG A 45 1.04 -12.84 -11.90
N GLY A 46 0.57 -13.67 -10.97
CA GLY A 46 1.18 -14.95 -10.66
C GLY A 46 2.22 -14.92 -9.55
N ILE A 47 2.43 -13.76 -8.93
CA ILE A 47 3.37 -13.63 -7.81
C ILE A 47 2.63 -13.98 -6.53
N LYS A 48 2.76 -15.22 -6.09
CA LYS A 48 2.02 -15.74 -4.93
C LYS A 48 2.83 -15.83 -3.65
N LYS A 49 4.15 -15.62 -3.74
CA LYS A 49 5.04 -15.58 -2.57
C LYS A 49 5.81 -14.28 -2.57
N ILE A 50 5.88 -13.66 -1.40
CA ILE A 50 6.63 -12.42 -1.23
C ILE A 50 8.06 -12.78 -0.85
N GLU A 51 8.82 -13.19 -1.85
CA GLU A 51 10.25 -13.53 -1.74
C GLU A 51 10.98 -12.87 -2.91
N TYR A 52 12.13 -12.30 -2.63
CA TYR A 52 12.99 -11.72 -3.67
C TYR A 52 14.38 -12.34 -3.58
N PRO A 53 14.87 -12.96 -4.66
CA PRO A 53 16.17 -13.60 -4.63
C PRO A 53 17.30 -12.58 -4.56
N SER A 54 18.33 -12.90 -3.78
CA SER A 54 19.54 -12.11 -3.67
C SER A 54 20.73 -13.08 -3.58
N ILE A 55 21.94 -12.56 -3.78
CA ILE A 55 23.15 -13.38 -3.71
C ILE A 55 23.27 -14.00 -2.32
N GLY A 56 23.19 -15.33 -2.25
CA GLY A 56 23.37 -16.11 -1.04
C GLY A 56 22.19 -16.13 -0.06
N LYS A 57 21.09 -15.44 -0.37
CA LYS A 57 19.90 -15.43 0.51
C LYS A 57 18.66 -14.93 -0.23
N LYS A 58 17.50 -15.08 0.39
CA LYS A 58 16.25 -14.53 -0.09
C LYS A 58 15.80 -13.39 0.84
N PHE A 59 15.30 -12.32 0.27
CA PHE A 59 14.60 -11.29 1.04
C PHE A 59 13.14 -11.69 1.16
N THR A 60 12.54 -11.38 2.33
CA THR A 60 11.12 -11.57 2.61
C THR A 60 10.58 -10.28 3.24
N GLY A 61 9.26 -10.21 3.41
CA GLY A 61 8.61 -9.08 4.08
C GLY A 61 8.54 -7.84 3.22
N CYS A 62 8.55 -6.66 3.87
CA CYS A 62 8.30 -5.38 3.20
C CYS A 62 9.30 -5.06 2.09
N LEU A 63 10.57 -5.35 2.30
CA LEU A 63 11.60 -5.05 1.30
C LEU A 63 11.41 -5.92 0.05
N ALA A 64 11.12 -7.20 0.23
CA ALA A 64 10.83 -8.10 -0.89
C ALA A 64 9.60 -7.63 -1.65
N LEU A 65 8.57 -7.22 -0.93
CA LEU A 65 7.33 -6.71 -1.54
C LEU A 65 7.62 -5.47 -2.39
N GLN A 66 8.42 -4.53 -1.88
CA GLN A 66 8.77 -3.33 -2.63
C GLN A 66 9.50 -3.67 -3.93
N PHE A 67 10.45 -4.60 -3.90
CA PHE A 67 11.19 -5.02 -5.10
C PHE A 67 10.29 -5.73 -6.11
N LEU A 68 9.38 -6.57 -5.64
CA LEU A 68 8.43 -7.28 -6.51
C LEU A 68 7.47 -6.30 -7.20
N ILE A 69 6.98 -5.30 -6.48
CA ILE A 69 6.12 -4.26 -7.04
C ILE A 69 6.88 -3.49 -8.11
N ARG A 70 8.12 -3.06 -7.82
CA ARG A 70 8.96 -2.36 -8.78
C ARG A 70 9.12 -3.16 -10.06
N ASP A 71 9.51 -4.43 -9.94
CA ASP A 71 9.87 -5.24 -11.09
C ASP A 71 8.66 -5.74 -11.88
N ASN A 72 7.55 -6.04 -11.21
CA ASN A 72 6.40 -6.71 -11.83
C ASN A 72 5.21 -5.77 -12.12
N LEU A 73 5.14 -4.62 -11.48
CA LEU A 73 4.05 -3.67 -11.68
C LEU A 73 4.53 -2.36 -12.29
N VAL A 74 5.61 -1.79 -11.79
CA VAL A 74 6.11 -0.49 -12.29
C VAL A 74 6.81 -0.66 -13.62
N ARG A 75 7.79 -1.57 -13.71
CA ARG A 75 8.55 -1.79 -14.95
C ARG A 75 7.70 -2.31 -16.08
N THR A 76 6.61 -3.00 -15.78
CA THR A 76 5.68 -3.53 -16.77
C THR A 76 4.59 -2.55 -17.16
N GLY A 77 4.55 -1.38 -16.55
CA GLY A 77 3.57 -0.35 -16.87
C GLY A 77 2.19 -0.55 -16.26
N VAL A 78 2.01 -1.54 -15.37
CA VAL A 78 0.73 -1.78 -14.69
C VAL A 78 0.43 -0.67 -13.70
N VAL A 79 1.47 -0.20 -13.00
CA VAL A 79 1.39 0.87 -12.00
C VAL A 79 2.36 1.97 -12.39
N GLU A 80 1.92 3.22 -12.28
CA GLU A 80 2.77 4.37 -12.56
C GLU A 80 3.87 4.53 -11.51
N ARG A 81 5.01 5.06 -11.92
CA ARG A 81 6.13 5.32 -11.02
C ARG A 81 5.74 6.24 -9.86
N ALA A 82 4.88 7.24 -10.13
CA ALA A 82 4.40 8.16 -9.11
C ALA A 82 3.64 7.42 -7.99
N VAL A 83 2.87 6.40 -8.33
CA VAL A 83 2.16 5.56 -7.35
C VAL A 83 3.15 4.81 -6.48
N TYR A 84 4.18 4.23 -7.09
CA TYR A 84 5.22 3.51 -6.37
C TYR A 84 5.98 4.43 -5.40
N ASP A 85 6.37 5.62 -5.86
CA ASP A 85 7.08 6.58 -5.03
C ASP A 85 6.22 7.01 -3.83
N LYS A 86 4.91 7.21 -4.03
CA LYS A 86 4.00 7.54 -2.94
C LYS A 86 3.87 6.37 -1.95
N TYR A 87 3.78 5.15 -2.44
CA TYR A 87 3.76 3.96 -1.59
C TYR A 87 5.02 3.88 -0.71
N LEU A 88 6.20 4.10 -1.30
CA LEU A 88 7.46 4.11 -0.55
C LEU A 88 7.48 5.20 0.51
N SER A 89 6.97 6.38 0.19
CA SER A 89 6.87 7.50 1.13
C SER A 89 5.97 7.15 2.32
N LEU A 90 4.81 6.55 2.06
CA LEU A 90 3.89 6.11 3.12
C LEU A 90 4.52 5.02 4.00
N ALA A 91 5.23 4.08 3.39
CA ALA A 91 5.92 3.03 4.13
C ALA A 91 6.97 3.62 5.09
N THR A 92 7.73 4.61 4.62
CA THR A 92 8.73 5.29 5.42
C THR A 92 8.09 6.04 6.59
N GLU A 93 7.01 6.78 6.35
CA GLU A 93 6.31 7.51 7.40
C GLU A 93 5.77 6.59 8.50
N ILE A 94 5.17 5.48 8.11
CA ILE A 94 4.62 4.52 9.08
C ILE A 94 5.73 3.84 9.87
N HIS A 95 6.84 3.50 9.21
CA HIS A 95 8.00 2.92 9.89
C HIS A 95 8.58 3.89 10.92
N MET A 96 8.76 5.16 10.55
CA MET A 96 9.26 6.19 11.45
C MET A 96 8.32 6.41 12.63
N ALA A 97 7.01 6.44 12.37
CA ALA A 97 6.01 6.64 13.42
C ALA A 97 6.06 5.54 14.49
N GLY A 98 6.46 4.33 14.12
CA GLY A 98 6.63 3.23 15.07
C GLY A 98 7.78 3.44 16.06
N TYR A 99 8.74 4.31 15.75
CA TYR A 99 9.90 4.59 16.59
C TYR A 99 9.88 5.98 17.22
N GLN A 100 8.97 6.85 16.82
CA GLN A 100 8.88 8.22 17.28
C GLN A 100 7.56 8.45 18.02
N PRO A 101 7.54 8.36 19.37
CA PRO A 101 6.29 8.49 20.13
C PRO A 101 5.55 9.80 19.90
N ASN A 102 6.29 10.85 19.51
CA ASN A 102 5.72 12.19 19.29
C ASN A 102 5.32 12.46 17.84
N LYS A 103 5.44 11.47 16.95
CA LYS A 103 5.03 11.63 15.56
C LYS A 103 3.52 11.82 15.49
N THR A 104 3.09 12.90 14.86
CA THR A 104 1.68 13.19 14.66
C THR A 104 1.36 13.23 13.17
N PHE A 105 0.09 13.03 12.84
CA PHE A 105 -0.40 13.11 11.46
C PHE A 105 -1.45 14.21 11.39
N SER A 106 -1.42 15.03 10.35
CA SER A 106 -2.47 16.02 10.15
C SER A 106 -3.69 15.36 9.49
N ILE A 107 -4.87 15.84 9.83
CA ILE A 107 -6.12 15.36 9.22
C ILE A 107 -6.09 15.60 7.70
N GLU A 108 -5.57 16.75 7.29
CA GLU A 108 -5.48 17.09 5.87
C GLU A 108 -4.60 16.10 5.09
N GLU A 109 -3.42 15.78 5.61
CA GLU A 109 -2.54 14.79 5.00
C GLU A 109 -3.21 13.42 4.93
N LEU A 110 -3.88 13.02 6.00
CA LEU A 110 -4.58 11.74 6.05
C LEU A 110 -5.71 11.66 5.03
N LYS A 111 -6.47 12.75 4.86
CA LYS A 111 -7.52 12.80 3.84
C LYS A 111 -6.94 12.71 2.43
N ASN A 112 -5.82 13.37 2.18
CA ASN A 112 -5.13 13.29 0.90
C ASN A 112 -4.62 11.88 0.63
N ASN A 113 -4.04 11.24 1.63
CA ASN A 113 -3.54 9.87 1.52
C ASN A 113 -4.68 8.87 1.36
N LEU A 114 -5.81 9.12 2.03
CA LEU A 114 -7.02 8.30 1.86
C LEU A 114 -7.52 8.38 0.42
N ARG A 115 -7.56 9.57 -0.15
CA ARG A 115 -7.96 9.76 -1.54
C ARG A 115 -7.03 9.02 -2.50
N PHE A 116 -5.74 9.08 -2.24
CA PHE A 116 -4.75 8.32 -3.00
C PHE A 116 -5.05 6.82 -2.95
N ALA A 117 -5.33 6.29 -1.76
CA ALA A 117 -5.67 4.88 -1.58
C ALA A 117 -6.96 4.50 -2.31
N GLU A 118 -7.98 5.36 -2.26
CA GLU A 118 -9.23 5.16 -2.98
C GLU A 118 -9.02 5.12 -4.50
N ASP A 119 -8.25 6.06 -5.03
CA ASP A 119 -7.96 6.15 -6.46
C ASP A 119 -7.19 4.93 -6.93
N LEU A 120 -6.23 4.47 -6.15
CA LEU A 120 -5.47 3.27 -6.48
C LEU A 120 -6.37 2.03 -6.50
N LEU A 121 -7.28 1.92 -5.54
CA LEU A 121 -8.23 0.82 -5.48
C LEU A 121 -9.15 0.81 -6.71
N ILE A 122 -9.65 1.97 -7.12
CA ILE A 122 -10.47 2.10 -8.32
C ILE A 122 -9.69 1.67 -9.57
N LYS A 123 -8.44 2.13 -9.69
CA LYS A 123 -7.54 1.70 -10.78
C LYS A 123 -7.33 0.20 -10.80
N ALA A 124 -7.11 -0.39 -9.63
CA ALA A 124 -6.89 -1.83 -9.50
C ALA A 124 -8.12 -2.62 -9.96
N LYS A 125 -9.32 -2.15 -9.64
CA LYS A 125 -10.56 -2.76 -10.11
C LYS A 125 -10.66 -2.74 -11.63
N THR A 126 -10.25 -1.64 -12.26
CA THR A 126 -10.23 -1.51 -13.71
C THR A 126 -9.23 -2.47 -14.35
N ILE A 127 -8.04 -2.58 -13.76
CA ILE A 127 -7.00 -3.50 -14.24
C ILE A 127 -7.47 -4.95 -14.13
N ALA A 128 -8.16 -5.28 -13.03
CA ALA A 128 -8.63 -6.64 -12.76
C ALA A 128 -9.66 -7.14 -13.77
N VAL A 129 -10.39 -6.23 -14.41
CA VAL A 129 -11.43 -6.57 -15.40
C VAL A 129 -10.81 -6.90 -16.76
N ARG A 130 -9.59 -6.52 -16.99
CA ARG A 130 -8.87 -6.83 -18.23
C ARG A 130 -8.27 -8.26 -18.17
#